data_78dea15af970e8a70fb134a5f20eb6bf
#
_entry.id   78dea15af970e8a70fb134a5f20eb6bf
#
_cell.length_a   1.000
_cell.length_b   1.000
_cell.length_c   1.000
_cell.angle_alpha   90.00
_cell.angle_beta   90.00
_cell.angle_gamma   90.00
#
_symmetry.space_group_name_H-M   'P 1'
#
loop_
_entity.id
_entity.type
_entity.pdbx_description
1 polymer ?
#
loop_
_entity_poly.entity_id
_entity_poly.type
_entity_poly.pdbx_seq_one_letter_code
_entity_poly.pdbx_strand_id
1 'polypeptide(L)'
;MIRTVRLDDAEELLRIYSYYVENTATNEYKYYCDKVYDVLEKIIEQKPNLAEKATYKVDRYCRKLADYYNAYYKNEASCPSILITGAGNFPIKKKNAQNKRREKLHETWKYLEQQSEQIKNLLIMDQPILSKNQDAVELLEEKIAKLEEEHKQKLYWNKYYKKNGTLKGAE
;
A
#
# COMPACT_ATOMS: atom_id res chain seq x y z
N MET A 1 4.92 -16.18 4.07
CA MET A 1 6.31 -16.15 4.58
C MET A 1 6.96 -14.90 4.01
N ILE A 2 7.03 -13.83 4.81
CA ILE A 2 7.67 -12.57 4.42
C ILE A 2 9.14 -12.89 4.22
N ARG A 3 9.66 -12.72 3.00
CA ARG A 3 11.11 -12.71 2.81
C ARG A 3 11.64 -11.50 3.57
N THR A 4 12.23 -11.75 4.72
CA THR A 4 13.06 -10.77 5.41
C THR A 4 14.17 -10.37 4.44
N VAL A 5 13.96 -9.25 3.78
CA VAL A 5 15.03 -8.63 3.02
C VAL A 5 16.07 -8.18 4.04
N ARG A 6 17.35 -8.33 3.72
CA ARG A 6 18.47 -7.89 4.54
C ARG A 6 18.46 -6.36 4.64
N LEU A 7 17.58 -5.84 5.50
CA LEU A 7 17.64 -4.44 5.92
C LEU A 7 18.82 -4.20 6.85
N ASP A 8 19.36 -5.27 7.45
CA ASP A 8 20.50 -5.24 8.35
C ASP A 8 21.75 -4.58 7.73
N ASP A 9 22.08 -4.91 6.47
CA ASP A 9 23.23 -4.30 5.78
C ASP A 9 23.04 -2.79 5.56
N ALA A 10 21.81 -2.34 5.34
CA ALA A 10 21.49 -0.93 5.15
C ALA A 10 21.52 -0.18 6.49
N GLU A 11 21.07 -0.82 7.58
CA GLU A 11 21.13 -0.28 8.94
C GLU A 11 22.56 -0.10 9.43
N GLU A 12 23.46 -1.06 9.17
CA GLU A 12 24.86 -0.98 9.54
C GLU A 12 25.57 0.18 8.84
N LEU A 13 25.24 0.44 7.57
CA LEU A 13 25.76 1.59 6.84
C LEU A 13 25.28 2.93 7.42
N LEU A 14 24.08 3.00 7.97
CA LEU A 14 23.55 4.21 8.60
C LEU A 14 24.20 4.50 9.98
N ARG A 15 24.61 3.47 10.71
CA ARG A 15 25.36 3.65 12.00
C ARG A 15 26.62 4.51 11.84
N ILE A 16 27.24 4.49 10.67
CA ILE A 16 28.44 5.28 10.38
C ILE A 16 28.12 6.77 10.26
N TYR A 17 26.87 7.15 9.95
CA TYR A 17 26.48 8.50 9.55
C TYR A 17 25.50 9.22 10.48
N SER A 18 25.46 8.88 11.78
CA SER A 18 24.76 9.62 12.85
C SER A 18 23.24 9.49 13.01
N TYR A 19 22.74 9.72 14.21
CA TYR A 19 21.32 9.75 14.63
C TYR A 19 20.45 8.52 14.28
N TYR A 20 21.08 7.42 13.96
CA TYR A 20 20.39 6.18 13.67
C TYR A 20 19.81 5.58 14.97
N VAL A 21 18.51 5.35 14.98
CA VAL A 21 17.82 4.58 16.00
C VAL A 21 17.72 3.14 15.49
N GLU A 22 18.20 2.21 16.28
CA GLU A 22 18.26 0.79 15.94
C GLU A 22 16.88 0.25 15.50
N ASN A 23 16.86 -0.55 14.45
CA ASN A 23 15.65 -1.14 13.86
C ASN A 23 14.61 -0.18 13.24
N THR A 24 14.91 1.10 13.04
CA THR A 24 13.95 2.04 12.43
C THR A 24 13.52 1.58 11.03
N ALA A 25 14.47 1.17 10.19
CA ALA A 25 14.22 0.71 8.84
C ALA A 25 13.34 -0.54 8.80
N THR A 26 13.68 -1.52 9.63
CA THR A 26 12.93 -2.79 9.76
C THR A 26 11.53 -2.53 10.27
N ASN A 27 11.37 -1.65 11.24
CA ASN A 27 10.07 -1.31 11.82
C ASN A 27 9.18 -0.56 10.81
N GLU A 28 9.72 0.39 10.04
CA GLU A 28 8.98 1.08 8.99
C GLU A 28 8.54 0.12 7.89
N TYR A 29 9.45 -0.73 7.40
CA TYR A 29 9.12 -1.75 6.40
C TYR A 29 7.99 -2.65 6.89
N LYS A 30 8.13 -3.18 8.11
CA LYS A 30 7.12 -4.04 8.74
C LYS A 30 5.76 -3.33 8.84
N TYR A 31 5.73 -2.10 9.31
CA TYR A 31 4.51 -1.31 9.43
C TYR A 31 3.73 -1.18 8.11
N TYR A 32 4.43 -0.91 6.99
CA TYR A 32 3.76 -0.81 5.69
C TYR A 32 3.32 -2.17 5.15
N CYS A 33 4.08 -3.23 5.41
CA CYS A 33 3.68 -4.59 5.07
C CYS A 33 2.44 -5.01 5.88
N ASP A 34 2.44 -4.83 7.18
CA ASP A 34 1.32 -5.19 8.06
C ASP A 34 0.02 -4.51 7.59
N LYS A 35 0.07 -3.23 7.23
CA LYS A 35 -1.11 -2.52 6.68
C LYS A 35 -1.73 -3.18 5.44
N VAL A 36 -0.93 -3.67 4.52
CA VAL A 36 -1.47 -4.33 3.31
C VAL A 36 -1.89 -5.76 3.59
N TYR A 37 -1.29 -6.44 4.57
CA TYR A 37 -1.72 -7.75 5.04
C TYR A 37 -3.07 -7.67 5.76
N ASP A 38 -3.31 -6.66 6.61
CA ASP A 38 -4.62 -6.42 7.24
C ASP A 38 -5.73 -6.25 6.19
N VAL A 39 -5.41 -5.58 5.09
CA VAL A 39 -6.35 -5.45 3.96
C VAL A 39 -6.54 -6.78 3.24
N LEU A 40 -5.47 -7.56 3.05
CA LEU A 40 -5.54 -8.88 2.42
C LEU A 40 -6.43 -9.84 3.21
N GLU A 41 -6.29 -9.89 4.52
CA GLU A 41 -7.14 -10.72 5.39
C GLU A 41 -8.62 -10.39 5.20
N LYS A 42 -8.97 -9.11 5.20
CA LYS A 42 -10.34 -8.65 4.92
C LYS A 42 -10.82 -9.02 3.52
N ILE A 43 -9.94 -8.97 2.51
CA ILE A 43 -10.31 -9.39 1.15
C ILE A 43 -10.59 -10.89 1.11
N ILE A 44 -9.76 -11.71 1.75
CA ILE A 44 -9.94 -13.16 1.81
C ILE A 44 -11.27 -13.52 2.47
N GLU A 45 -11.63 -12.80 3.54
CA GLU A 45 -12.88 -13.01 4.27
C GLU A 45 -14.12 -12.55 3.49
N GLN A 46 -14.08 -11.34 2.91
CA GLN A 46 -15.24 -10.68 2.33
C GLN A 46 -15.39 -10.92 0.81
N LYS A 47 -14.28 -11.18 0.11
CA LYS A 47 -14.22 -11.33 -1.36
C LYS A 47 -13.28 -12.49 -1.74
N PRO A 48 -13.59 -13.74 -1.37
CA PRO A 48 -12.70 -14.89 -1.57
C PRO A 48 -12.31 -15.11 -3.03
N ASN A 49 -13.15 -14.73 -3.99
CA ASN A 49 -12.87 -14.75 -5.42
C ASN A 49 -11.71 -13.82 -5.84
N LEU A 50 -11.34 -12.86 -5.01
CA LEU A 50 -10.20 -11.96 -5.25
C LEU A 50 -8.95 -12.36 -4.46
N ALA A 51 -9.01 -13.40 -3.63
CA ALA A 51 -7.94 -13.79 -2.70
C ALA A 51 -6.60 -14.02 -3.40
N GLU A 52 -6.56 -14.80 -4.48
CA GLU A 52 -5.34 -15.08 -5.24
C GLU A 52 -4.73 -13.80 -5.84
N LYS A 53 -5.57 -12.99 -6.49
CA LYS A 53 -5.15 -11.71 -7.07
C LYS A 53 -4.62 -10.74 -6.02
N ALA A 54 -5.28 -10.66 -4.86
CA ALA A 54 -4.87 -9.81 -3.76
C ALA A 54 -3.54 -10.29 -3.14
N THR A 55 -3.40 -11.58 -2.88
CA THR A 55 -2.15 -12.19 -2.38
C THR A 55 -0.98 -11.88 -3.30
N TYR A 56 -1.13 -12.08 -4.60
CA TYR A 56 -0.09 -11.75 -5.58
C TYR A 56 0.31 -10.27 -5.53
N LYS A 57 -0.68 -9.37 -5.43
CA LYS A 57 -0.40 -7.92 -5.35
C LYS A 57 0.31 -7.52 -4.06
N VAL A 58 -0.10 -8.08 -2.93
CA VAL A 58 0.53 -7.83 -1.62
C VAL A 58 1.97 -8.35 -1.60
N ASP A 59 2.22 -9.57 -2.06
CA ASP A 59 3.57 -10.13 -2.14
C ASP A 59 4.49 -9.30 -3.05
N ARG A 60 3.94 -8.85 -4.18
CA ARG A 60 4.69 -7.99 -5.10
C ARG A 60 4.99 -6.62 -4.47
N TYR A 61 4.04 -6.05 -3.76
CA TYR A 61 4.20 -4.79 -3.04
C TYR A 61 5.29 -4.91 -1.99
N CYS A 62 5.22 -5.89 -1.10
CA CYS A 62 6.20 -6.09 -0.03
C CYS A 62 7.62 -6.31 -0.57
N ARG A 63 7.78 -7.07 -1.67
CA ARG A 63 9.09 -7.24 -2.32
C ARG A 63 9.64 -5.92 -2.84
N LYS A 64 8.83 -5.13 -3.55
CA LYS A 64 9.25 -3.83 -4.09
C LYS A 64 9.52 -2.80 -3.00
N LEU A 65 8.75 -2.84 -1.92
CA LEU A 65 8.98 -1.99 -0.76
C LEU A 65 10.33 -2.30 -0.11
N ALA A 66 10.68 -3.57 0.00
CA ALA A 66 11.97 -3.98 0.49
C ALA A 66 13.13 -3.51 -0.40
N ASP A 67 12.98 -3.66 -1.72
CA ASP A 67 13.98 -3.15 -2.69
C ASP A 67 14.14 -1.63 -2.59
N TYR A 68 13.02 -0.91 -2.38
CA TYR A 68 13.03 0.53 -2.17
C TYR A 68 13.81 0.91 -0.91
N TYR A 69 13.52 0.29 0.24
CA TYR A 69 14.22 0.61 1.49
C TYR A 69 15.72 0.30 1.40
N ASN A 70 16.10 -0.83 0.81
CA ASN A 70 17.50 -1.16 0.59
C ASN A 70 18.21 -0.12 -0.28
N ALA A 71 17.57 0.30 -1.37
CA ALA A 71 18.12 1.33 -2.26
C ALA A 71 18.19 2.70 -1.57
N TYR A 72 17.16 3.04 -0.77
CA TYR A 72 17.10 4.29 -0.02
C TYR A 72 18.24 4.39 1.01
N TYR A 73 18.38 3.39 1.86
CA TYR A 73 19.42 3.41 2.89
C TYR A 73 20.83 3.34 2.31
N LYS A 74 21.03 2.54 1.25
CA LYS A 74 22.29 2.54 0.50
C LYS A 74 22.59 3.91 -0.11
N ASN A 75 21.60 4.63 -0.58
CA ASN A 75 21.77 5.98 -1.09
C ASN A 75 22.12 6.96 0.04
N GLU A 76 21.42 6.90 1.18
CA GLU A 76 21.71 7.78 2.32
C GLU A 76 23.12 7.56 2.86
N ALA A 77 23.61 6.33 2.91
CA ALA A 77 24.97 5.98 3.31
C ALA A 77 26.06 6.39 2.27
N SER A 78 25.67 6.77 1.05
CA SER A 78 26.65 7.05 -0.02
C SER A 78 27.39 8.38 0.12
N CYS A 79 26.92 9.28 0.99
CA CYS A 79 27.53 10.58 1.21
C CYS A 79 27.44 10.99 2.69
N PRO A 80 28.57 11.27 3.34
CA PRO A 80 28.57 11.71 4.74
C PRO A 80 27.89 13.07 4.91
N SER A 81 27.42 13.34 6.11
CA SER A 81 26.87 14.66 6.47
C SER A 81 27.96 15.72 6.47
N ILE A 82 27.59 16.96 6.09
CA ILE A 82 28.46 18.13 6.20
C ILE A 82 28.92 18.38 7.65
N LEU A 83 28.11 17.95 8.64
CA LEU A 83 28.46 18.06 10.05
C LEU A 83 29.64 17.17 10.45
N ILE A 84 29.87 16.07 9.71
CA ILE A 84 30.98 15.15 9.93
C ILE A 84 32.23 15.60 9.19
N THR A 85 32.10 16.04 7.94
CA THR A 85 33.23 16.37 7.07
C THR A 85 33.70 17.81 7.19
N GLY A 86 32.87 18.70 7.74
CA GLY A 86 33.10 20.15 7.67
C GLY A 86 32.88 20.72 6.28
N ALA A 87 32.64 22.03 6.19
CA ALA A 87 32.31 22.70 4.93
C ALA A 87 33.45 22.65 3.89
N GLY A 88 34.70 22.75 4.33
CA GLY A 88 35.87 22.78 3.44
C GLY A 88 36.16 21.47 2.71
N ASN A 89 35.78 20.35 3.29
CA ASN A 89 36.05 19.00 2.76
C ASN A 89 34.77 18.27 2.29
N PHE A 90 33.67 18.99 2.20
CA PHE A 90 32.38 18.37 1.85
C PHE A 90 32.35 17.89 0.39
N PRO A 91 32.04 16.61 0.12
CA PRO A 91 32.12 16.03 -1.21
C PRO A 91 30.89 16.40 -2.08
N ILE A 92 30.82 17.63 -2.58
CA ILE A 92 29.68 18.19 -3.35
C ILE A 92 29.27 17.27 -4.53
N LYS A 93 30.24 16.71 -5.27
CA LYS A 93 29.95 15.80 -6.39
C LYS A 93 29.20 14.55 -5.94
N LYS A 94 29.60 13.95 -4.80
CA LYS A 94 28.92 12.79 -4.22
C LYS A 94 27.51 13.18 -3.74
N LYS A 95 27.37 14.36 -3.14
CA LYS A 95 26.06 14.86 -2.69
C LYS A 95 25.10 15.08 -3.84
N ASN A 96 25.56 15.68 -4.93
CA ASN A 96 24.71 15.86 -6.12
C ASN A 96 24.28 14.51 -6.73
N ALA A 97 25.17 13.53 -6.78
CA ALA A 97 24.83 12.17 -7.22
C ALA A 97 23.82 11.49 -6.26
N GLN A 98 23.96 11.68 -4.94
CA GLN A 98 23.01 11.20 -3.94
C GLN A 98 21.62 11.84 -4.15
N ASN A 99 21.56 13.15 -4.37
CA ASN A 99 20.29 13.87 -4.58
C ASN A 99 19.58 13.39 -5.86
N LYS A 100 20.30 13.21 -6.97
CA LYS A 100 19.70 12.64 -8.20
C LYS A 100 19.12 11.24 -8.00
N ARG A 101 19.77 10.39 -7.19
CA ARG A 101 19.21 9.07 -6.85
C ARG A 101 18.01 9.20 -5.94
N ARG A 102 17.98 10.16 -5.02
CA ARG A 102 16.86 10.44 -4.14
C ARG A 102 15.62 10.85 -4.93
N GLU A 103 15.76 11.65 -5.99
CA GLU A 103 14.64 12.00 -6.89
C GLU A 103 14.01 10.75 -7.52
N LYS A 104 14.82 9.82 -8.04
CA LYS A 104 14.33 8.56 -8.60
C LYS A 104 13.65 7.67 -7.53
N LEU A 105 14.21 7.66 -6.33
CA LEU A 105 13.60 6.93 -5.20
C LEU A 105 12.26 7.54 -4.81
N HIS A 106 12.11 8.86 -4.90
CA HIS A 106 10.82 9.50 -4.67
C HIS A 106 9.74 9.08 -5.69
N GLU A 107 10.10 8.93 -6.96
CA GLU A 107 9.19 8.37 -7.97
C GLU A 107 8.80 6.92 -7.64
N THR A 108 9.78 6.12 -7.19
CA THR A 108 9.51 4.74 -6.75
C THR A 108 8.58 4.70 -5.55
N TRP A 109 8.73 5.61 -4.61
CA TRP A 109 7.83 5.74 -3.45
C TRP A 109 6.40 6.07 -3.87
N LYS A 110 6.20 7.05 -4.75
CA LYS A 110 4.87 7.38 -5.31
C LYS A 110 4.21 6.17 -5.99
N TYR A 111 5.01 5.39 -6.72
CA TYR A 111 4.49 4.16 -7.31
C TYR A 111 4.05 3.14 -6.24
N LEU A 112 4.80 2.99 -5.14
CA LEU A 112 4.43 2.11 -4.03
C LEU A 112 3.15 2.59 -3.32
N GLU A 113 3.00 3.89 -3.11
CA GLU A 113 1.74 4.46 -2.58
C GLU A 113 0.55 4.11 -3.47
N GLN A 114 0.68 4.27 -4.79
CA GLN A 114 -0.37 3.88 -5.73
C GLN A 114 -0.67 2.37 -5.69
N GLN A 115 0.35 1.52 -5.53
CA GLN A 115 0.13 0.07 -5.40
C GLN A 115 -0.60 -0.29 -4.10
N SER A 116 -0.25 0.34 -2.99
CA SER A 116 -0.97 0.18 -1.72
C SER A 116 -2.43 0.58 -1.86
N GLU A 117 -2.71 1.71 -2.53
CA GLU A 117 -4.08 2.17 -2.77
C GLU A 117 -4.86 1.24 -3.70
N GLN A 118 -4.22 0.68 -4.73
CA GLN A 118 -4.85 -0.34 -5.58
C GLN A 118 -5.21 -1.61 -4.82
N ILE A 119 -4.43 -2.01 -3.80
CA ILE A 119 -4.76 -3.15 -2.94
C ILE A 119 -6.00 -2.83 -2.11
N LYS A 120 -6.08 -1.65 -1.50
CA LYS A 120 -7.26 -1.20 -0.75
C LYS A 120 -8.50 -1.13 -1.62
N ASN A 121 -8.36 -0.66 -2.85
CA ASN A 121 -9.46 -0.57 -3.81
C ASN A 121 -10.05 -1.94 -4.21
N LEU A 122 -9.30 -3.03 -4.09
CA LEU A 122 -9.87 -4.37 -4.23
C LEU A 122 -10.92 -4.68 -3.16
N LEU A 123 -10.72 -4.14 -1.95
CA LEU A 123 -11.69 -4.31 -0.86
C LEU A 123 -12.92 -3.42 -1.04
N ILE A 124 -12.71 -2.15 -1.40
CA ILE A 124 -13.76 -1.11 -1.39
C ILE A 124 -14.59 -1.15 -2.66
N MET A 125 -13.94 -1.25 -3.82
CA MET A 125 -14.60 -1.14 -5.12
C MET A 125 -15.11 -2.48 -5.61
N ASP A 126 -16.30 -2.47 -6.22
CA ASP A 126 -16.77 -3.59 -6.99
C ASP A 126 -15.87 -3.80 -8.21
N GLN A 127 -15.34 -5.01 -8.34
CA GLN A 127 -14.52 -5.35 -9.51
C GLN A 127 -15.42 -5.67 -10.71
N PRO A 128 -15.01 -5.27 -11.93
CA PRO A 128 -15.75 -5.65 -13.12
C PRO A 128 -15.74 -7.17 -13.29
N ILE A 129 -16.90 -7.76 -13.51
CA ILE A 129 -17.06 -9.18 -13.82
C ILE A 129 -16.79 -9.35 -15.31
N LEU A 130 -15.73 -10.07 -15.65
CA LEU A 130 -15.35 -10.31 -17.04
C LEU A 130 -15.93 -11.65 -17.50
N SER A 131 -16.42 -11.73 -18.75
CA SER A 131 -16.97 -12.95 -19.35
C SER A 131 -16.02 -14.15 -19.36
N LYS A 132 -14.71 -13.90 -19.23
CA LYS A 132 -13.67 -14.93 -19.12
C LYS A 132 -13.49 -15.51 -17.71
N ASN A 133 -14.15 -14.94 -16.71
CA ASN A 133 -14.10 -15.50 -15.36
C ASN A 133 -14.88 -16.81 -15.36
N GLN A 134 -14.35 -17.85 -14.75
CA GLN A 134 -14.95 -19.18 -14.71
C GLN A 134 -16.31 -19.17 -13.98
N ASP A 135 -16.46 -18.29 -13.01
CA ASP A 135 -17.59 -18.07 -12.12
C ASP A 135 -18.41 -16.80 -12.49
N ALA A 136 -18.27 -16.32 -13.74
CA ALA A 136 -18.86 -15.04 -14.16
C ALA A 136 -20.39 -15.01 -13.98
N VAL A 137 -21.09 -16.13 -14.22
CA VAL A 137 -22.55 -16.20 -14.11
C VAL A 137 -22.97 -16.09 -12.64
N GLU A 138 -22.37 -16.86 -11.75
CA GLU A 138 -22.64 -16.83 -10.31
C GLU A 138 -22.39 -15.44 -9.73
N LEU A 139 -21.24 -14.82 -10.07
CA LEU A 139 -20.90 -13.48 -9.62
C LEU A 139 -21.87 -12.41 -10.13
N LEU A 140 -22.43 -12.58 -11.33
CA LEU A 140 -23.45 -11.68 -11.87
C LEU A 140 -24.78 -11.87 -11.15
N GLU A 141 -25.19 -13.10 -10.86
CA GLU A 141 -26.40 -13.41 -10.12
C GLU A 141 -26.34 -12.84 -8.69
N GLU A 142 -25.23 -13.03 -7.97
CA GLU A 142 -25.00 -12.42 -6.66
C GLU A 142 -25.09 -10.89 -6.71
N LYS A 143 -24.50 -10.28 -7.73
CA LYS A 143 -24.52 -8.82 -7.90
C LYS A 143 -25.92 -8.31 -8.21
N ILE A 144 -26.68 -9.02 -9.02
CA ILE A 144 -28.07 -8.68 -9.32
C ILE A 144 -28.91 -8.75 -8.04
N ALA A 145 -28.81 -9.83 -7.28
CA ALA A 145 -29.56 -10.01 -6.02
C ALA A 145 -29.25 -8.86 -5.02
N LYS A 146 -27.98 -8.50 -4.89
CA LYS A 146 -27.56 -7.37 -4.04
C LYS A 146 -28.14 -6.04 -4.50
N LEU A 147 -28.11 -5.77 -5.81
CA LEU A 147 -28.64 -4.52 -6.39
C LEU A 147 -30.16 -4.44 -6.24
N GLU A 148 -30.87 -5.56 -6.36
CA GLU A 148 -32.33 -5.64 -6.16
C GLU A 148 -32.69 -5.33 -4.72
N GLU A 149 -31.93 -5.85 -3.74
CA GLU A 149 -32.17 -5.57 -2.32
C GLU A 149 -31.90 -4.09 -1.99
N GLU A 150 -30.77 -3.54 -2.48
CA GLU A 150 -30.48 -2.11 -2.33
C GLU A 150 -31.57 -1.24 -2.98
N HIS A 151 -32.11 -1.67 -4.11
CA HIS A 151 -33.21 -0.97 -4.80
C HIS A 151 -34.48 -0.97 -3.96
N LYS A 152 -34.86 -2.11 -3.40
CA LYS A 152 -36.01 -2.22 -2.47
C LYS A 152 -35.88 -1.29 -1.27
N GLN A 153 -34.69 -1.26 -0.65
CA GLN A 153 -34.40 -0.36 0.47
C GLN A 153 -34.52 1.12 0.07
N LYS A 154 -33.98 1.51 -1.10
CA LYS A 154 -34.08 2.88 -1.62
C LYS A 154 -35.53 3.27 -1.91
N LEU A 155 -36.34 2.35 -2.47
CA LEU A 155 -37.76 2.58 -2.68
C LEU A 155 -38.52 2.77 -1.36
N TYR A 156 -38.22 1.95 -0.35
CA TYR A 156 -38.78 2.10 0.99
C TYR A 156 -38.45 3.46 1.59
N TRP A 157 -37.17 3.87 1.60
CA TRP A 157 -36.74 5.14 2.14
C TRP A 157 -37.30 6.35 1.40
N ASN A 158 -37.42 6.27 0.07
CA ASN A 158 -38.05 7.31 -0.73
C ASN A 158 -39.55 7.47 -0.38
N LYS A 159 -40.27 6.35 -0.20
CA LYS A 159 -41.67 6.33 0.20
C LYS A 159 -41.84 6.89 1.61
N TYR A 160 -40.96 6.51 2.54
CA TYR A 160 -40.95 7.00 3.91
C TYR A 160 -40.70 8.51 3.96
N TYR A 161 -39.68 8.99 3.22
CA TYR A 161 -39.37 10.43 3.13
C TYR A 161 -40.52 11.25 2.52
N LYS A 162 -41.16 10.76 1.46
CA LYS A 162 -42.33 11.43 0.88
C LYS A 162 -43.49 11.56 1.87
N LYS A 163 -43.64 10.60 2.77
CA LYS A 163 -44.71 10.61 3.79
C LYS A 163 -44.38 11.49 5.01
N ASN A 164 -43.13 11.49 5.45
CA ASN A 164 -42.74 12.06 6.74
C ASN A 164 -41.87 13.32 6.63
N GLY A 165 -41.39 13.65 5.44
CA GLY A 165 -40.49 14.82 5.21
C GLY A 165 -39.07 14.69 5.80
N THR A 166 -38.78 13.55 6.44
CA THR A 166 -37.47 13.28 7.07
C THR A 166 -37.18 11.77 7.05
N LEU A 167 -35.88 11.41 7.08
CA LEU A 167 -35.43 10.01 7.22
C LEU A 167 -35.16 9.64 8.70
N LYS A 168 -35.33 10.55 9.65
CA LYS A 168 -35.14 10.22 11.06
C LYS A 168 -36.26 9.27 11.52
N GLY A 169 -35.86 8.07 11.99
CA GLY A 169 -36.77 7.00 12.42
C GLY A 169 -37.18 6.02 11.32
N ALA A 170 -36.53 6.03 10.18
CA ALA A 170 -36.61 4.98 9.17
C ALA A 170 -35.58 3.88 9.52
N GLU A 171 -35.83 3.09 10.56
CA GLU A 171 -35.12 1.85 10.87
C GLU A 171 -35.83 0.64 10.28
#